data_4845cb1db5f7cbf6d120567e62f16f16
#
_entry.id   4845cb1db5f7cbf6d120567e62f16f16
#
_cell.length_a   1.000
_cell.length_b   1.000
_cell.length_c   1.000
_cell.angle_alpha   90.00
_cell.angle_beta   90.00
_cell.angle_gamma   90.00
#
_symmetry.space_group_name_H-M   'P 1'
#
loop_
_entity.id
_entity.type
_entity.pdbx_description
1 polymer ?
#
loop_
_entity_poly.entity_id
_entity_poly.type
_entity_poly.pdbx_seq_one_letter_code
_entity_poly.pdbx_strand_id
1 'polypeptide(L)'
;DLKAASVDALGDVFTSSCVTISFLASKFTSFPIDGYFGLIVAVFIVYSGYTLIKETINPILGEAPDPELVNSIKEMVLSYEHITGVHDLIVHNYGPGRCMASIHAEIPSDISVMKIHEIIDTAEREISSKLNIYLVIHMDPICVFTDEVKLAYDEINKIIKYNPLIKSMHDFRVVGEGKKKNLIFDIVVNPENLKKIMSVDELKEDIIAAIKSIHPEYNCIITIDNDYV
;
A
#
# COMPACT_ATOMS: atom_id res chain seq x y z
N ASP A 1 -16.78 16.24 -7.28
CA ASP A 1 -18.01 16.83 -6.73
C ASP A 1 -19.16 17.03 -7.73
N LEU A 2 -18.91 17.16 -9.03
CA LEU A 2 -19.96 17.12 -10.07
C LEU A 2 -20.70 15.77 -10.11
N LYS A 3 -20.00 14.66 -9.85
CA LYS A 3 -20.59 13.33 -9.82
C LYS A 3 -21.55 13.16 -8.62
N ALA A 4 -21.15 13.62 -7.43
CA ALA A 4 -22.01 13.58 -6.25
C ALA A 4 -23.24 14.46 -6.44
N ALA A 5 -23.11 15.67 -6.96
CA ALA A 5 -24.24 16.56 -7.26
C ALA A 5 -25.18 15.98 -8.33
N SER A 6 -24.66 15.25 -9.31
CA SER A 6 -25.50 14.60 -10.33
C SER A 6 -26.30 13.41 -9.77
N VAL A 7 -25.71 12.63 -8.86
CA VAL A 7 -26.39 11.51 -8.18
C VAL A 7 -27.51 12.05 -7.27
N ASP A 8 -27.26 13.15 -6.55
CA ASP A 8 -28.24 13.81 -5.69
C ASP A 8 -29.42 14.33 -6.52
N ALA A 9 -29.16 15.04 -7.61
CA ALA A 9 -30.19 15.53 -8.52
C ALA A 9 -31.02 14.41 -9.16
N LEU A 10 -30.39 13.26 -9.52
CA LEU A 10 -31.10 12.08 -10.01
C LEU A 10 -31.97 11.46 -8.92
N GLY A 11 -31.50 11.44 -7.67
CA GLY A 11 -32.25 10.99 -6.52
C GLY A 11 -33.53 11.83 -6.31
N ASP A 12 -33.42 13.14 -6.44
CA ASP A 12 -34.57 14.05 -6.34
C ASP A 12 -35.59 13.87 -7.46
N VAL A 13 -35.13 13.68 -8.69
CA VAL A 13 -35.99 13.36 -9.82
C VAL A 13 -36.71 12.03 -9.61
N PHE A 14 -36.00 11.00 -9.14
CA PHE A 14 -36.58 9.70 -8.86
C PHE A 14 -37.66 9.75 -7.77
N THR A 15 -37.35 10.39 -6.63
CA THR A 15 -38.29 10.51 -5.52
C THR A 15 -39.53 11.34 -5.89
N SER A 16 -39.34 12.48 -6.56
CA SER A 16 -40.44 13.32 -7.07
C SER A 16 -41.32 12.59 -8.07
N SER A 17 -40.72 11.80 -8.96
CA SER A 17 -41.44 10.97 -9.93
C SER A 17 -42.30 9.89 -9.23
N CYS A 18 -41.73 9.18 -8.25
CA CYS A 18 -42.44 8.19 -7.46
C CYS A 18 -43.65 8.79 -6.73
N VAL A 19 -43.48 9.94 -6.09
CA VAL A 19 -44.57 10.63 -5.39
C VAL A 19 -45.67 11.07 -6.37
N THR A 20 -45.30 11.61 -7.53
CA THR A 20 -46.24 12.06 -8.55
C THR A 20 -47.07 10.90 -9.11
N ILE A 21 -46.39 9.79 -9.44
CA ILE A 21 -47.06 8.56 -9.95
C ILE A 21 -47.98 7.99 -8.89
N SER A 22 -47.56 7.90 -7.65
CA SER A 22 -48.35 7.42 -6.53
C SER A 22 -49.62 8.25 -6.34
N PHE A 23 -49.49 9.59 -6.36
CA PHE A 23 -50.62 10.51 -6.25
C PHE A 23 -51.62 10.35 -7.40
N LEU A 24 -51.15 10.19 -8.63
CA LEU A 24 -52.03 9.96 -9.78
C LEU A 24 -52.73 8.60 -9.71
N ALA A 25 -52.00 7.56 -9.33
CA ALA A 25 -52.55 6.19 -9.22
C ALA A 25 -53.58 6.10 -8.09
N SER A 26 -53.42 6.82 -6.99
CA SER A 26 -54.39 6.82 -5.88
C SER A 26 -55.80 7.33 -6.26
N LYS A 27 -55.91 8.09 -7.37
CA LYS A 27 -57.23 8.51 -7.92
C LYS A 27 -57.97 7.40 -8.64
N PHE A 28 -57.30 6.36 -9.08
CA PHE A 28 -57.87 5.28 -9.88
C PHE A 28 -58.06 3.97 -9.12
N THR A 29 -57.55 3.85 -7.90
CA THR A 29 -57.63 2.65 -7.09
C THR A 29 -57.78 2.96 -5.60
N SER A 30 -58.54 2.10 -4.91
CA SER A 30 -58.67 2.17 -3.43
C SER A 30 -57.52 1.45 -2.71
N PHE A 31 -56.57 0.89 -3.45
CA PHE A 31 -55.45 0.19 -2.88
C PHE A 31 -54.38 1.23 -2.38
N PRO A 32 -53.79 1.05 -1.20
CA PRO A 32 -52.85 2.02 -0.60
C PRO A 32 -51.49 1.99 -1.32
N ILE A 33 -51.49 2.39 -2.60
CA ILE A 33 -50.30 2.41 -3.47
C ILE A 33 -49.24 3.38 -2.92
N ASP A 34 -49.66 4.49 -2.35
CA ASP A 34 -48.84 5.52 -1.76
C ASP A 34 -47.88 4.97 -0.68
N GLY A 35 -48.38 4.05 0.16
CA GLY A 35 -47.54 3.40 1.19
C GLY A 35 -46.41 2.56 0.60
N TYR A 36 -46.67 1.84 -0.49
CA TYR A 36 -45.65 1.03 -1.14
C TYR A 36 -44.58 1.89 -1.85
N PHE A 37 -45.01 2.94 -2.55
CA PHE A 37 -44.08 3.87 -3.16
C PHE A 37 -43.26 4.61 -2.09
N GLY A 38 -43.90 5.02 -0.98
CA GLY A 38 -43.19 5.62 0.16
C GLY A 38 -42.13 4.69 0.75
N LEU A 39 -42.41 3.39 0.87
CA LEU A 39 -41.43 2.39 1.34
C LEU A 39 -40.26 2.24 0.36
N ILE A 40 -40.53 2.19 -0.94
CA ILE A 40 -39.47 2.10 -1.96
C ILE A 40 -38.56 3.32 -1.89
N VAL A 41 -39.11 4.53 -1.82
CA VAL A 41 -38.38 5.77 -1.69
C VAL A 41 -37.56 5.79 -0.40
N ALA A 42 -38.13 5.36 0.73
CA ALA A 42 -37.43 5.27 1.98
C ALA A 42 -36.22 4.35 1.94
N VAL A 43 -36.35 3.15 1.36
CA VAL A 43 -35.25 2.20 1.16
C VAL A 43 -34.17 2.80 0.26
N PHE A 44 -34.57 3.47 -0.83
CA PHE A 44 -33.63 4.15 -1.73
C PHE A 44 -32.83 5.24 -1.02
N ILE A 45 -33.49 6.08 -0.22
CA ILE A 45 -32.82 7.16 0.55
C ILE A 45 -31.83 6.56 1.55
N VAL A 46 -32.22 5.52 2.30
CA VAL A 46 -31.32 4.86 3.27
C VAL A 46 -30.13 4.25 2.57
N TYR A 47 -30.33 3.58 1.45
CA TYR A 47 -29.24 3.00 0.67
C TYR A 47 -28.28 4.07 0.12
N SER A 48 -28.81 5.14 -0.44
CA SER A 48 -28.01 6.27 -0.96
C SER A 48 -27.20 6.93 0.15
N GLY A 49 -27.82 7.16 1.32
CA GLY A 49 -27.15 7.70 2.50
C GLY A 49 -26.02 6.79 3.01
N TYR A 50 -26.26 5.48 3.06
CA TYR A 50 -25.22 4.52 3.44
C TYR A 50 -24.03 4.51 2.46
N THR A 51 -24.32 4.54 1.15
CA THR A 51 -23.27 4.60 0.11
C THR A 51 -22.45 5.87 0.23
N LEU A 52 -23.09 7.02 0.41
CA LEU A 52 -22.42 8.31 0.58
C LEU A 52 -21.50 8.31 1.82
N ILE A 53 -22.00 7.79 2.95
CA ILE A 53 -21.19 7.65 4.19
C ILE A 53 -19.98 6.79 3.92
N LYS A 54 -20.17 5.62 3.27
CA LYS A 54 -19.07 4.71 2.96
C LYS A 54 -18.02 5.36 2.05
N GLU A 55 -18.44 6.01 0.97
CA GLU A 55 -17.54 6.70 0.03
C GLU A 55 -16.79 7.88 0.68
N THR A 56 -17.38 8.50 1.69
CA THR A 56 -16.75 9.62 2.42
C THR A 56 -15.76 9.14 3.49
N ILE A 57 -16.07 8.03 4.15
CA ILE A 57 -15.28 7.52 5.29
C ILE A 57 -14.11 6.66 4.81
N ASN A 58 -14.30 5.85 3.76
CA ASN A 58 -13.26 4.94 3.26
C ASN A 58 -11.91 5.62 2.99
N PRO A 59 -11.82 6.77 2.30
CA PRO A 59 -10.54 7.45 2.09
C PRO A 59 -9.87 7.90 3.39
N ILE A 60 -10.67 8.21 4.44
CA ILE A 60 -10.14 8.65 5.75
C ILE A 60 -9.59 7.45 6.54
N LEU A 61 -10.25 6.29 6.44
CA LEU A 61 -9.81 5.06 7.12
C LEU A 61 -8.60 4.39 6.47
N GLY A 62 -8.30 4.76 5.23
CA GLY A 62 -7.27 4.14 4.40
C GLY A 62 -7.89 3.17 3.39
N GLU A 63 -8.03 3.63 2.17
CA GLU A 63 -8.40 2.82 1.01
C GLU A 63 -7.14 2.44 0.24
N ALA A 64 -7.15 1.23 -0.35
CA ALA A 64 -6.06 0.82 -1.23
C ALA A 64 -5.89 1.86 -2.36
N PRO A 65 -4.65 2.32 -2.63
CA PRO A 65 -4.41 3.30 -3.67
C PRO A 65 -4.71 2.72 -5.06
N ASP A 66 -4.95 3.61 -6.02
CA ASP A 66 -5.12 3.23 -7.42
C ASP A 66 -3.87 2.50 -7.92
N PRO A 67 -4.00 1.27 -8.47
CA PRO A 67 -2.86 0.53 -9.00
C PRO A 67 -2.09 1.25 -10.11
N GLU A 68 -2.75 2.08 -10.91
CA GLU A 68 -2.09 2.89 -11.95
C GLU A 68 -1.17 3.94 -11.32
N LEU A 69 -1.63 4.59 -10.24
CA LEU A 69 -0.81 5.55 -9.48
C LEU A 69 0.39 4.86 -8.84
N VAL A 70 0.17 3.69 -8.20
CA VAL A 70 1.24 2.88 -7.57
C VAL A 70 2.33 2.54 -8.59
N ASN A 71 1.94 2.00 -9.74
CA ASN A 71 2.88 1.62 -10.80
C ASN A 71 3.61 2.85 -11.36
N SER A 72 2.88 3.95 -11.60
CA SER A 72 3.48 5.19 -12.11
C SER A 72 4.55 5.75 -11.17
N ILE A 73 4.28 5.76 -9.85
CA ILE A 73 5.27 6.22 -8.86
C ILE A 73 6.51 5.33 -8.90
N LYS A 74 6.33 4.00 -8.85
CA LYS A 74 7.44 3.03 -8.85
C LYS A 74 8.31 3.15 -10.10
N GLU A 75 7.69 3.17 -11.28
CA GLU A 75 8.41 3.27 -12.56
C GLU A 75 9.17 4.59 -12.70
N MET A 76 8.54 5.69 -12.29
CA MET A 76 9.19 7.00 -12.35
C MET A 76 10.37 7.10 -11.39
N VAL A 77 10.25 6.64 -10.14
CA VAL A 77 11.36 6.65 -9.18
C VAL A 77 12.51 5.77 -9.67
N LEU A 78 12.22 4.56 -10.16
CA LEU A 78 13.22 3.66 -10.73
C LEU A 78 13.94 4.20 -11.97
N SER A 79 13.37 5.20 -12.66
CA SER A 79 13.98 5.79 -13.86
C SER A 79 15.14 6.74 -13.56
N TYR A 80 15.33 7.15 -12.30
CA TYR A 80 16.43 8.05 -11.92
C TYR A 80 17.74 7.30 -11.74
N GLU A 81 18.83 8.01 -12.08
CA GLU A 81 20.20 7.47 -11.99
C GLU A 81 20.52 7.04 -10.54
N HIS A 82 21.20 5.91 -10.39
CA HIS A 82 21.61 5.32 -9.11
C HIS A 82 20.48 4.77 -8.22
N ILE A 83 19.22 4.84 -8.60
CA ILE A 83 18.16 4.12 -7.90
C ILE A 83 18.07 2.71 -8.49
N THR A 84 18.34 1.70 -7.65
CA THR A 84 18.44 0.28 -8.07
C THR A 84 17.21 -0.54 -7.73
N GLY A 85 16.43 -0.08 -6.76
CA GLY A 85 15.19 -0.72 -6.32
C GLY A 85 14.28 0.26 -5.60
N VAL A 86 12.99 -0.09 -5.48
CA VAL A 86 12.02 0.65 -4.69
C VAL A 86 11.10 -0.31 -3.94
N HIS A 87 10.77 0.01 -2.69
CA HIS A 87 9.89 -0.76 -1.83
C HIS A 87 9.11 0.16 -0.87
N ASP A 88 8.24 -0.40 -0.05
CA ASP A 88 7.48 0.27 1.02
C ASP A 88 6.77 1.55 0.58
N LEU A 89 6.11 1.48 -0.61
CA LEU A 89 5.27 2.57 -1.05
C LEU A 89 4.01 2.67 -0.19
N ILE A 90 3.86 3.79 0.50
CA ILE A 90 2.65 4.15 1.25
C ILE A 90 2.00 5.35 0.56
N VAL A 91 0.70 5.27 0.33
CA VAL A 91 -0.08 6.35 -0.29
C VAL A 91 -1.24 6.73 0.61
N HIS A 92 -1.33 7.99 0.95
CA HIS A 92 -2.44 8.57 1.71
C HIS A 92 -3.25 9.53 0.85
N ASN A 93 -4.54 9.28 0.74
CA ASN A 93 -5.46 10.14 0.01
C ASN A 93 -6.30 10.95 1.01
N TYR A 94 -6.09 12.26 1.06
CA TYR A 94 -6.83 13.19 1.92
C TYR A 94 -7.93 13.95 1.16
N GLY A 95 -8.30 13.48 -0.02
CA GLY A 95 -9.32 14.10 -0.86
C GLY A 95 -8.73 14.79 -2.10
N PRO A 96 -9.57 15.49 -2.88
CA PRO A 96 -9.19 16.08 -4.15
C PRO A 96 -7.96 17.00 -4.06
N GLY A 97 -6.90 16.66 -4.79
CA GLY A 97 -5.66 17.42 -4.85
C GLY A 97 -4.79 17.34 -3.58
N ARG A 98 -5.05 16.39 -2.68
CA ARG A 98 -4.29 16.18 -1.44
C ARG A 98 -3.87 14.71 -1.30
N CYS A 99 -3.09 14.23 -2.22
CA CYS A 99 -2.48 12.90 -2.14
C CYS A 99 -1.03 13.05 -1.67
N MET A 100 -0.63 12.23 -0.71
CA MET A 100 0.72 12.15 -0.18
C MET A 100 1.23 10.72 -0.31
N ALA A 101 2.46 10.56 -0.77
CA ALA A 101 3.10 9.27 -0.88
C ALA A 101 4.51 9.30 -0.27
N SER A 102 4.90 8.18 0.32
CA SER A 102 6.28 7.92 0.70
C SER A 102 6.72 6.59 0.10
N ILE A 103 7.96 6.52 -0.37
CA ILE A 103 8.56 5.35 -0.98
C ILE A 103 10.02 5.25 -0.56
N HIS A 104 10.50 4.03 -0.38
CA HIS A 104 11.90 3.76 -0.14
C HIS A 104 12.63 3.52 -1.48
N ALA A 105 13.81 4.09 -1.64
CA ALA A 105 14.66 3.93 -2.82
C ALA A 105 16.01 3.35 -2.42
N GLU A 106 16.33 2.19 -2.98
CA GLU A 106 17.62 1.54 -2.81
C GLU A 106 18.70 2.24 -3.62
N ILE A 107 19.78 2.64 -2.97
CA ILE A 107 20.89 3.37 -3.56
C ILE A 107 22.24 2.76 -3.17
N PRO A 108 23.25 2.72 -4.05
CA PRO A 108 24.59 2.27 -3.71
C PRO A 108 25.24 3.15 -2.63
N SER A 109 25.79 2.54 -1.59
CA SER A 109 26.37 3.24 -0.44
C SER A 109 27.73 3.94 -0.74
N ASP A 110 28.33 3.68 -1.90
CA ASP A 110 29.59 4.28 -2.34
C ASP A 110 29.43 5.65 -3.02
N ILE A 111 28.19 6.07 -3.25
CA ILE A 111 27.91 7.39 -3.85
C ILE A 111 27.82 8.45 -2.76
N SER A 112 28.36 9.64 -3.05
CA SER A 112 28.33 10.71 -2.06
C SER A 112 26.90 11.13 -1.71
N VAL A 113 26.63 11.33 -0.42
CA VAL A 113 25.30 11.73 0.09
C VAL A 113 24.78 12.98 -0.63
N MET A 114 25.67 13.94 -0.94
CA MET A 114 25.28 15.19 -1.63
C MET A 114 24.77 14.93 -3.05
N LYS A 115 25.43 14.02 -3.79
CA LYS A 115 25.01 13.66 -5.14
C LYS A 115 23.66 12.95 -5.13
N ILE A 116 23.49 12.00 -4.23
CA ILE A 116 22.25 11.26 -4.08
C ILE A 116 21.10 12.17 -3.64
N HIS A 117 21.35 13.08 -2.70
CA HIS A 117 20.35 14.04 -2.26
C HIS A 117 19.83 14.91 -3.42
N GLU A 118 20.73 15.37 -4.32
CA GLU A 118 20.34 16.16 -5.49
C GLU A 118 19.43 15.37 -6.43
N ILE A 119 19.71 14.08 -6.64
CA ILE A 119 18.89 13.19 -7.48
C ILE A 119 17.51 12.98 -6.85
N ILE A 120 17.48 12.67 -5.56
CA ILE A 120 16.23 12.45 -4.82
C ILE A 120 15.36 13.72 -4.81
N ASP A 121 15.94 14.88 -4.47
CA ASP A 121 15.21 16.15 -4.45
C ASP A 121 14.65 16.52 -5.83
N THR A 122 15.37 16.19 -6.90
CA THR A 122 14.89 16.35 -8.27
C THR A 122 13.74 15.39 -8.57
N ALA A 123 13.88 14.11 -8.21
CA ALA A 123 12.84 13.11 -8.39
C ALA A 123 11.56 13.49 -7.63
N GLU A 124 11.68 13.86 -6.35
CA GLU A 124 10.54 14.29 -5.54
C GLU A 124 9.79 15.46 -6.18
N ARG A 125 10.48 16.49 -6.64
CA ARG A 125 9.86 17.67 -7.29
C ARG A 125 9.18 17.33 -8.61
N GLU A 126 9.86 16.62 -9.49
CA GLU A 126 9.36 16.31 -10.82
C GLU A 126 8.17 15.36 -10.77
N ILE A 127 8.26 14.30 -9.96
CA ILE A 127 7.18 13.32 -9.80
C ILE A 127 5.99 13.97 -9.11
N SER A 128 6.22 14.74 -8.03
CA SER A 128 5.17 15.46 -7.32
C SER A 128 4.40 16.39 -8.27
N SER A 129 5.10 17.12 -9.11
CA SER A 129 4.48 18.02 -10.10
C SER A 129 3.71 17.27 -11.17
N LYS A 130 4.26 16.16 -11.69
CA LYS A 130 3.68 15.40 -12.79
C LYS A 130 2.42 14.61 -12.37
N LEU A 131 2.44 14.03 -11.17
CA LEU A 131 1.34 13.24 -10.65
C LEU A 131 0.38 14.03 -9.76
N ASN A 132 0.68 15.31 -9.49
CA ASN A 132 -0.07 16.17 -8.56
C ASN A 132 -0.25 15.54 -7.17
N ILE A 133 0.85 15.02 -6.61
CA ILE A 133 0.94 14.42 -5.28
C ILE A 133 2.05 15.09 -4.48
N TYR A 134 2.11 14.86 -3.17
CA TYR A 134 3.30 15.16 -2.37
C TYR A 134 4.08 13.87 -2.17
N LEU A 135 5.26 13.74 -2.79
CA LEU A 135 6.11 12.56 -2.72
C LEU A 135 7.30 12.82 -1.82
N VAL A 136 7.58 11.85 -0.94
CA VAL A 136 8.80 11.78 -0.14
C VAL A 136 9.51 10.46 -0.46
N ILE A 137 10.81 10.54 -0.78
CA ILE A 137 11.63 9.37 -1.08
C ILE A 137 12.63 9.16 0.06
N HIS A 138 12.49 8.07 0.79
CA HIS A 138 13.47 7.67 1.79
C HIS A 138 14.64 6.97 1.10
N MET A 139 15.85 7.38 1.46
CA MET A 139 17.07 6.81 0.90
C MET A 139 17.51 5.58 1.71
N ASP A 140 17.52 4.41 1.08
CA ASP A 140 18.05 3.18 1.68
C ASP A 140 19.38 2.79 1.05
N PRO A 141 20.50 3.09 1.74
CA PRO A 141 21.81 2.72 1.24
C PRO A 141 21.99 1.20 1.26
N ILE A 142 22.08 0.59 0.06
CA ILE A 142 22.48 -0.80 -0.05
C ILE A 142 23.99 -0.91 0.06
N CYS A 143 24.48 -1.80 0.91
CA CYS A 143 25.91 -2.07 1.01
C CYS A 143 26.45 -2.47 -0.35
N VAL A 144 27.54 -1.83 -0.79
CA VAL A 144 28.34 -2.36 -1.89
C VAL A 144 28.80 -3.75 -1.46
N PHE A 145 28.30 -4.76 -2.13
CA PHE A 145 28.54 -6.15 -1.77
C PHE A 145 30.05 -6.43 -1.88
N THR A 146 30.73 -6.51 -0.74
CA THR A 146 31.98 -7.25 -0.67
C THR A 146 31.67 -8.71 -1.01
N ASP A 147 32.62 -9.46 -1.53
CA ASP A 147 32.43 -10.88 -1.86
C ASP A 147 31.84 -11.68 -0.68
N GLU A 148 32.21 -11.32 0.54
CA GLU A 148 31.71 -11.92 1.78
C GLU A 148 30.21 -11.60 2.03
N VAL A 149 29.80 -10.34 1.85
CA VAL A 149 28.39 -9.91 2.00
C VAL A 149 27.53 -10.54 0.92
N LYS A 150 28.05 -10.65 -0.30
CA LYS A 150 27.36 -11.30 -1.42
C LYS A 150 27.13 -12.79 -1.17
N LEU A 151 28.13 -13.49 -0.66
CA LEU A 151 28.01 -14.90 -0.28
C LEU A 151 26.94 -15.08 0.80
N ALA A 152 26.98 -14.25 1.86
CA ALA A 152 25.97 -14.30 2.92
C ALA A 152 24.55 -14.02 2.37
N TYR A 153 24.40 -13.01 1.51
CA TYR A 153 23.13 -12.72 0.85
C TYR A 153 22.60 -13.89 0.05
N ASP A 154 23.45 -14.50 -0.80
CA ASP A 154 23.05 -15.61 -1.67
C ASP A 154 22.63 -16.84 -0.85
N GLU A 155 23.29 -17.13 0.26
CA GLU A 155 22.96 -18.24 1.15
C GLU A 155 21.64 -18.00 1.88
N ILE A 156 21.44 -16.81 2.43
CA ILE A 156 20.21 -16.46 3.14
C ILE A 156 19.03 -16.37 2.18
N ASN A 157 19.23 -15.78 0.99
CA ASN A 157 18.20 -15.72 -0.03
C ASN A 157 17.72 -17.13 -0.48
N LYS A 158 18.61 -18.12 -0.46
CA LYS A 158 18.19 -19.52 -0.68
C LYS A 158 17.27 -20.02 0.44
N ILE A 159 17.63 -19.78 1.71
CA ILE A 159 16.79 -20.18 2.85
C ILE A 159 15.42 -19.54 2.74
N ILE A 160 15.36 -18.22 2.48
CA ILE A 160 14.15 -17.45 2.34
C ILE A 160 13.26 -17.96 1.19
N LYS A 161 13.84 -18.22 0.03
CA LYS A 161 13.10 -18.74 -1.15
C LYS A 161 12.49 -20.12 -0.96
N TYR A 162 13.02 -20.93 -0.05
CA TYR A 162 12.43 -22.24 0.26
C TYR A 162 11.21 -22.13 1.18
N ASN A 163 10.95 -20.97 1.81
CA ASN A 163 9.79 -20.80 2.65
C ASN A 163 8.62 -20.19 1.84
N PRO A 164 7.53 -20.95 1.62
CA PRO A 164 6.42 -20.51 0.77
C PRO A 164 5.60 -19.36 1.34
N LEU A 165 5.80 -19.01 2.62
CA LEU A 165 5.13 -17.89 3.28
C LEU A 165 5.79 -16.53 2.99
N ILE A 166 7.03 -16.55 2.46
CA ILE A 166 7.82 -15.35 2.20
C ILE A 166 7.79 -15.03 0.70
N LYS A 167 7.36 -13.82 0.36
CA LYS A 167 7.28 -13.33 -1.02
C LYS A 167 8.62 -12.79 -1.52
N SER A 168 9.31 -12.01 -0.68
CA SER A 168 10.58 -11.37 -1.02
C SER A 168 11.36 -11.00 0.24
N MET A 169 12.65 -10.70 0.05
CA MET A 169 13.56 -10.14 1.04
C MET A 169 14.16 -8.85 0.48
N HIS A 170 14.27 -7.83 1.30
CA HIS A 170 14.91 -6.54 0.95
C HIS A 170 15.67 -5.95 2.15
N ASP A 171 16.31 -4.81 1.93
CA ASP A 171 17.08 -4.07 2.94
C ASP A 171 18.15 -4.92 3.66
N PHE A 172 18.75 -5.87 2.93
CA PHE A 172 19.76 -6.76 3.49
C PHE A 172 21.06 -6.03 3.79
N ARG A 173 21.46 -6.06 5.06
CA ARG A 173 22.68 -5.42 5.57
C ARG A 173 23.44 -6.35 6.48
N VAL A 174 24.78 -6.28 6.41
CA VAL A 174 25.69 -6.94 7.36
C VAL A 174 26.40 -5.86 8.16
N VAL A 175 26.16 -5.83 9.46
CA VAL A 175 26.72 -4.82 10.36
C VAL A 175 27.56 -5.51 11.45
N GLY A 176 28.75 -4.96 11.72
CA GLY A 176 29.68 -5.48 12.73
C GLY A 176 31.00 -5.96 12.14
N GLU A 177 32.00 -6.09 12.99
CA GLU A 177 33.35 -6.52 12.62
C GLU A 177 33.69 -7.87 13.27
N GLY A 178 34.52 -8.66 12.59
CA GLY A 178 35.08 -9.91 13.11
C GLY A 178 34.04 -11.05 13.18
N LYS A 179 34.05 -11.80 14.31
CA LYS A 179 33.25 -13.03 14.47
C LYS A 179 31.80 -12.80 14.90
N LYS A 180 31.39 -11.57 15.23
CA LYS A 180 30.00 -11.25 15.58
C LYS A 180 29.45 -10.29 14.55
N LYS A 181 28.68 -10.80 13.61
CA LYS A 181 28.00 -10.01 12.57
C LYS A 181 26.50 -10.02 12.81
N ASN A 182 25.88 -8.87 12.69
CA ASN A 182 24.44 -8.73 12.66
C ASN A 182 23.99 -8.74 11.18
N LEU A 183 23.12 -9.65 10.86
CA LEU A 183 22.38 -9.65 9.61
C LEU A 183 21.06 -8.94 9.85
N ILE A 184 20.83 -7.86 9.13
CA ILE A 184 19.62 -7.05 9.22
C ILE A 184 18.97 -7.16 7.85
N PHE A 185 17.71 -7.57 7.81
CA PHE A 185 16.94 -7.64 6.58
C PHE A 185 15.46 -7.69 6.86
N ASP A 186 14.68 -7.31 5.88
CA ASP A 186 13.24 -7.29 5.94
C ASP A 186 12.66 -8.33 5.00
N ILE A 187 11.56 -8.99 5.42
CA ILE A 187 10.86 -10.00 4.62
C ILE A 187 9.41 -9.60 4.43
N VAL A 188 8.92 -9.77 3.20
CA VAL A 188 7.53 -9.50 2.84
C VAL A 188 6.72 -10.78 2.92
N VAL A 189 5.61 -10.74 3.66
CA VAL A 189 4.69 -11.86 3.81
C VAL A 189 3.25 -11.44 3.50
N ASN A 190 2.44 -12.40 3.04
CA ASN A 190 0.99 -12.18 2.97
C ASN A 190 0.38 -12.45 4.37
N PRO A 191 -0.20 -11.43 5.03
CA PRO A 191 -0.66 -11.55 6.42
C PRO A 191 -1.82 -12.53 6.58
N GLU A 192 -2.66 -12.72 5.56
CA GLU A 192 -3.79 -13.65 5.62
C GLU A 192 -3.32 -15.11 5.55
N ASN A 193 -2.30 -15.38 4.74
CA ASN A 193 -1.72 -16.71 4.61
C ASN A 193 -0.89 -17.06 5.85
N LEU A 194 -0.11 -16.11 6.37
CA LEU A 194 0.69 -16.32 7.58
C LEU A 194 -0.19 -16.67 8.78
N LYS A 195 -1.22 -15.89 9.08
CA LYS A 195 -2.13 -16.12 10.22
C LYS A 195 -2.83 -17.48 10.21
N LYS A 196 -2.96 -18.14 9.06
CA LYS A 196 -3.57 -19.47 8.93
C LYS A 196 -2.61 -20.60 9.32
N ILE A 197 -1.31 -20.35 9.33
CA ILE A 197 -0.27 -21.39 9.43
C ILE A 197 0.53 -21.23 10.72
N MET A 198 1.01 -20.02 11.01
CA MET A 198 1.83 -19.73 12.20
C MET A 198 1.78 -18.25 12.57
N SER A 199 2.31 -17.92 13.74
CA SER A 199 2.48 -16.54 14.19
C SER A 199 3.71 -15.88 13.53
N VAL A 200 3.77 -14.55 13.60
CA VAL A 200 4.93 -13.75 13.15
C VAL A 200 6.21 -14.15 13.89
N ASP A 201 6.09 -14.37 15.21
CA ASP A 201 7.25 -14.71 16.05
C ASP A 201 7.77 -16.12 15.74
N GLU A 202 6.89 -17.09 15.53
CA GLU A 202 7.27 -18.45 15.09
C GLU A 202 8.00 -18.42 13.76
N LEU A 203 7.51 -17.64 12.78
CA LEU A 203 8.19 -17.50 11.50
C LEU A 203 9.61 -16.91 11.65
N LYS A 204 9.77 -15.88 12.51
CA LYS A 204 11.09 -15.30 12.79
C LYS A 204 12.02 -16.31 13.45
N GLU A 205 11.55 -17.05 14.42
CA GLU A 205 12.35 -18.08 15.12
C GLU A 205 12.80 -19.18 14.17
N ASP A 206 11.93 -19.65 13.27
CA ASP A 206 12.26 -20.66 12.26
C ASP A 206 13.35 -20.18 11.31
N ILE A 207 13.26 -18.93 10.82
CA ILE A 207 14.26 -18.34 9.94
C ILE A 207 15.59 -18.18 10.68
N ILE A 208 15.57 -17.65 11.89
CA ILE A 208 16.76 -17.47 12.73
C ILE A 208 17.41 -18.83 13.02
N ALA A 209 16.65 -19.86 13.31
CA ALA A 209 17.16 -21.20 13.53
C ALA A 209 17.80 -21.79 12.28
N ALA A 210 17.18 -21.62 11.12
CA ALA A 210 17.72 -22.05 9.84
C ALA A 210 19.04 -21.35 9.51
N ILE A 211 19.13 -20.03 9.70
CA ILE A 211 20.36 -19.27 9.48
C ILE A 211 21.46 -19.68 10.45
N LYS A 212 21.15 -19.82 11.74
CA LYS A 212 22.10 -20.22 12.77
C LYS A 212 22.62 -21.66 12.59
N SER A 213 21.88 -22.51 11.93
CA SER A 213 22.35 -23.88 11.61
C SER A 213 23.53 -23.88 10.63
N ILE A 214 23.64 -22.85 9.77
CA ILE A 214 24.69 -22.68 8.77
C ILE A 214 25.75 -21.69 9.29
N HIS A 215 25.30 -20.61 9.91
CA HIS A 215 26.12 -19.52 10.39
C HIS A 215 25.84 -19.21 11.87
N PRO A 216 26.35 -20.00 12.81
CA PRO A 216 26.10 -19.83 14.25
C PRO A 216 26.64 -18.49 14.81
N GLU A 217 27.60 -17.85 14.10
CA GLU A 217 28.17 -16.56 14.44
C GLU A 217 27.28 -15.37 14.11
N TYR A 218 26.27 -15.52 13.27
CA TYR A 218 25.39 -14.43 12.87
C TYR A 218 24.26 -14.21 13.88
N ASN A 219 24.04 -12.96 14.23
CA ASN A 219 22.86 -12.53 14.93
C ASN A 219 21.90 -11.89 13.91
N CYS A 220 20.64 -12.39 13.85
CA CYS A 220 19.67 -11.92 12.86
C CYS A 220 18.70 -10.95 13.49
N ILE A 221 18.49 -9.82 12.80
CA ILE A 221 17.45 -8.83 13.09
C ILE A 221 16.54 -8.81 11.88
N ILE A 222 15.31 -9.30 12.05
CA ILE A 222 14.35 -9.50 10.96
C ILE A 222 13.13 -8.64 11.21
N THR A 223 12.82 -7.78 10.25
CA THR A 223 11.52 -7.07 10.19
C THR A 223 10.58 -7.85 9.28
N ILE A 224 9.28 -7.82 9.58
CA ILE A 224 8.26 -8.43 8.74
C ILE A 224 7.34 -7.35 8.21
N ASP A 225 7.30 -7.24 6.88
CA ASP A 225 6.43 -6.34 6.16
C ASP A 225 5.23 -7.10 5.59
N ASN A 226 4.10 -6.44 5.63
CA ASN A 226 2.86 -7.01 5.15
C ASN A 226 2.64 -6.63 3.68
N ASP A 227 2.43 -7.63 2.84
CA ASP A 227 1.99 -7.43 1.47
C ASP A 227 0.48 -7.20 1.42
N TYR A 228 0.08 -5.97 1.21
CA TYR A 228 -1.33 -5.56 1.07
C TYR A 228 -1.78 -5.39 -0.40
N VAL A 229 -0.95 -5.80 -1.37
CA VAL A 229 -1.22 -5.62 -2.80
C VAL A 229 -1.39 -6.97 -3.49
#